data_588508a5ae44d4220fcb0a969ef45dc1
#
_entry.id   588508a5ae44d4220fcb0a969ef45dc1
#
_cell.length_a   1.000
_cell.length_b   1.000
_cell.length_c   1.000
_cell.angle_alpha   90.00
_cell.angle_beta   90.00
_cell.angle_gamma   90.00
#
_symmetry.space_group_name_H-M   'P 1'
#
loop_
_entity.id
_entity.type
_entity.pdbx_description
1 polymer ?
#
loop_
_entity_poly.entity_id
_entity_poly.type
_entity_poly.pdbx_seq_one_letter_code
_entity_poly.pdbx_strand_id
1 'polypeptide(L)'
;MKALTAFITLLLLAGSISVQAKHKHKTKRVLVFSKTKGFRHDCIPASKIAIMQLGKENGFEVDTTEDASAFTADNLKKYAAVIFSCTTGDVLDSTQQVAFQNYIHKGGAWMGIHAATDTEYGWPWYNKLAGAWFLSHPSQQTATLKVVDHNHPATKDLPDEWIRKDEWYNFKDLNPDVHVLIKIDESSYTGGKNGDNHPMCWYHSFEGGRAFYTEMGHVKEAYQDPVYLKHLLGGIEYAIGNWKPKK
;
A
#
# COMPACT_ATOMS: atom_id res chain seq x y z
N MET A 1 -3.91 82.96 -37.51
CA MET A 1 -4.33 81.55 -37.74
C MET A 1 -3.26 80.67 -37.13
N LYS A 2 -3.52 80.06 -35.97
CA LYS A 2 -2.57 79.18 -35.29
C LYS A 2 -3.06 77.71 -35.47
N ALA A 3 -2.28 76.92 -36.17
CA ALA A 3 -2.56 75.46 -36.34
C ALA A 3 -2.15 74.70 -35.10
N LEU A 4 -3.08 73.91 -34.53
CA LEU A 4 -2.87 73.07 -33.36
C LEU A 4 -2.61 71.64 -33.84
N THR A 5 -1.39 71.20 -33.68
CA THR A 5 -0.97 69.83 -34.06
C THR A 5 -1.21 68.90 -32.84
N ALA A 6 -2.18 67.98 -32.96
CA ALA A 6 -2.44 66.99 -31.94
C ALA A 6 -1.53 65.77 -32.17
N PHE A 7 -0.70 65.45 -31.17
CA PHE A 7 0.08 64.18 -31.10
C PHE A 7 -0.78 63.09 -30.46
N ILE A 8 -1.08 62.03 -31.22
CA ILE A 8 -1.72 60.81 -30.70
C ILE A 8 -0.62 59.84 -30.30
N THR A 9 -0.46 59.63 -29.01
CA THR A 9 0.46 58.62 -28.44
C THR A 9 -0.27 57.30 -28.35
N LEU A 10 0.13 56.34 -29.20
CA LEU A 10 -0.40 54.96 -29.20
C LEU A 10 0.35 54.14 -28.13
N LEU A 11 -0.29 53.83 -26.99
CA LEU A 11 0.24 52.93 -25.99
C LEU A 11 0.00 51.47 -26.45
N LEU A 12 1.09 50.79 -26.84
CA LEU A 12 1.10 49.31 -27.05
C LEU A 12 1.20 48.59 -25.70
N LEU A 13 0.10 48.08 -25.18
CA LEU A 13 0.10 47.10 -24.09
C LEU A 13 0.59 45.77 -24.59
N ALA A 14 1.85 45.44 -24.35
CA ALA A 14 2.40 44.11 -24.53
C ALA A 14 1.92 43.20 -23.38
N GLY A 15 0.85 42.46 -23.57
CA GLY A 15 0.37 41.46 -22.63
C GLY A 15 1.33 40.25 -22.64
N SER A 16 2.12 40.09 -21.56
CA SER A 16 2.96 38.91 -21.37
C SER A 16 2.09 37.71 -21.05
N ILE A 17 1.89 36.81 -22.03
CA ILE A 17 1.26 35.51 -21.81
C ILE A 17 2.28 34.63 -21.09
N SER A 18 2.17 34.49 -19.78
CA SER A 18 2.92 33.51 -19.01
C SER A 18 2.41 32.10 -19.37
N VAL A 19 3.10 31.43 -20.25
CA VAL A 19 2.90 29.99 -20.49
C VAL A 19 3.46 29.26 -19.30
N GLN A 20 2.59 28.94 -18.34
CA GLN A 20 2.93 28.11 -17.19
C GLN A 20 3.11 26.67 -17.69
N ALA A 21 4.37 26.25 -17.87
CA ALA A 21 4.70 24.87 -18.22
C ALA A 21 4.14 23.97 -17.12
N LYS A 22 3.08 23.22 -17.42
CA LYS A 22 2.61 22.12 -16.56
C LYS A 22 3.74 21.11 -16.48
N HIS A 23 4.46 21.05 -15.35
CA HIS A 23 5.32 19.95 -15.03
C HIS A 23 4.50 18.66 -15.14
N LYS A 24 4.74 17.85 -16.18
CA LYS A 24 4.17 16.51 -16.27
C LYS A 24 4.75 15.72 -15.09
N HIS A 25 3.98 15.57 -14.02
CA HIS A 25 4.32 14.61 -12.97
C HIS A 25 4.42 13.23 -13.62
N LYS A 26 5.59 12.60 -13.50
CA LYS A 26 5.78 11.24 -13.99
C LYS A 26 4.77 10.34 -13.30
N THR A 27 3.97 9.61 -14.08
CA THR A 27 2.99 8.64 -13.56
C THR A 27 3.70 7.66 -12.62
N LYS A 28 3.17 7.52 -11.41
CA LYS A 28 3.73 6.58 -10.43
C LYS A 28 3.41 5.16 -10.87
N ARG A 29 4.34 4.24 -10.59
CA ARG A 29 4.22 2.83 -10.96
C ARG A 29 4.37 1.96 -9.72
N VAL A 30 3.60 0.89 -9.59
CA VAL A 30 3.70 -0.12 -8.53
C VAL A 30 4.00 -1.49 -9.14
N LEU A 31 4.74 -2.31 -8.40
CA LEU A 31 5.01 -3.70 -8.72
C LEU A 31 4.20 -4.60 -7.78
N VAL A 32 3.26 -5.38 -8.29
CA VAL A 32 2.56 -6.41 -7.53
C VAL A 32 3.30 -7.73 -7.66
N PHE A 33 3.85 -8.19 -6.54
CA PHE A 33 4.60 -9.44 -6.42
C PHE A 33 3.80 -10.47 -5.66
N SER A 34 3.62 -11.67 -6.23
CA SER A 34 2.75 -12.72 -5.66
C SER A 34 3.38 -14.12 -5.74
N LYS A 35 4.72 -14.20 -5.63
CA LYS A 35 5.40 -15.50 -5.57
C LYS A 35 5.07 -16.21 -4.27
N THR A 36 4.84 -17.53 -4.36
CA THR A 36 4.60 -18.38 -3.21
C THR A 36 5.57 -19.56 -3.22
N LYS A 37 6.14 -19.89 -2.06
CA LYS A 37 6.88 -21.12 -1.80
C LYS A 37 6.21 -21.99 -0.74
N GLY A 38 5.24 -21.43 -0.01
CA GLY A 38 4.30 -22.12 0.86
C GLY A 38 2.94 -22.25 0.20
N PHE A 39 1.88 -21.99 0.97
CA PHE A 39 0.50 -22.06 0.48
C PHE A 39 0.22 -21.02 -0.61
N ARG A 40 -0.42 -21.45 -1.71
CA ARG A 40 -0.83 -20.54 -2.77
C ARG A 40 -2.31 -20.21 -2.64
N HIS A 41 -2.59 -18.95 -2.33
CA HIS A 41 -3.95 -18.45 -2.19
C HIS A 41 -4.65 -18.34 -3.55
N ASP A 42 -5.91 -18.74 -3.61
CA ASP A 42 -6.73 -18.66 -4.83
C ASP A 42 -7.20 -17.24 -5.16
N CYS A 43 -7.11 -16.32 -4.19
CA CYS A 43 -7.39 -14.90 -4.38
C CYS A 43 -6.33 -14.12 -5.19
N ILE A 44 -5.12 -14.67 -5.39
CA ILE A 44 -4.02 -13.98 -6.10
C ILE A 44 -4.43 -13.42 -7.47
N PRO A 45 -5.13 -14.16 -8.36
CA PRO A 45 -5.57 -13.59 -9.62
C PRO A 45 -6.56 -12.42 -9.45
N ALA A 46 -7.52 -12.53 -8.53
CA ALA A 46 -8.51 -11.48 -8.25
C ALA A 46 -7.83 -10.22 -7.69
N SER A 47 -6.88 -10.38 -6.77
CA SER A 47 -6.06 -9.29 -6.21
C SER A 47 -5.31 -8.52 -7.31
N LYS A 48 -4.61 -9.22 -8.21
CA LYS A 48 -3.89 -8.60 -9.32
C LYS A 48 -4.82 -7.78 -10.22
N ILE A 49 -5.97 -8.36 -10.61
CA ILE A 49 -6.97 -7.70 -11.46
C ILE A 49 -7.50 -6.44 -10.77
N ALA A 50 -7.88 -6.54 -9.50
CA ALA A 50 -8.39 -5.41 -8.73
C ALA A 50 -7.37 -4.27 -8.62
N ILE A 51 -6.10 -4.57 -8.29
CA ILE A 51 -5.06 -3.55 -8.19
C ILE A 51 -4.77 -2.90 -9.55
N MET A 52 -4.76 -3.67 -10.64
CA MET A 52 -4.63 -3.13 -12.01
C MET A 52 -5.78 -2.18 -12.37
N GLN A 53 -7.02 -2.53 -11.99
CA GLN A 53 -8.19 -1.68 -12.21
C GLN A 53 -8.10 -0.40 -11.37
N LEU A 54 -7.73 -0.51 -10.09
CA LEU A 54 -7.49 0.66 -9.24
C LEU A 54 -6.43 1.59 -9.84
N GLY A 55 -5.35 1.04 -10.41
CA GLY A 55 -4.32 1.83 -11.09
C GLY A 55 -4.88 2.61 -12.28
N LYS A 56 -5.64 1.93 -13.14
CA LYS A 56 -6.28 2.53 -14.31
C LYS A 56 -7.24 3.67 -13.94
N GLU A 57 -8.02 3.49 -12.88
CA GLU A 57 -9.02 4.45 -12.42
C GLU A 57 -8.42 5.64 -11.67
N ASN A 58 -7.25 5.45 -11.01
CA ASN A 58 -6.65 6.43 -10.11
C ASN A 58 -5.29 6.97 -10.61
N GLY A 59 -4.91 6.69 -11.86
CA GLY A 59 -3.78 7.35 -12.54
C GLY A 59 -2.39 6.87 -12.09
N PHE A 60 -2.25 5.60 -11.71
CA PHE A 60 -0.95 4.95 -11.52
C PHE A 60 -0.84 3.67 -12.35
N GLU A 61 0.39 3.32 -12.74
CA GLU A 61 0.66 2.13 -13.52
C GLU A 61 0.93 0.92 -12.62
N VAL A 62 0.53 -0.28 -13.07
CA VAL A 62 0.68 -1.51 -12.30
C VAL A 62 1.34 -2.58 -13.17
N ASP A 63 2.49 -3.07 -12.73
CA ASP A 63 3.10 -4.29 -13.24
C ASP A 63 2.86 -5.44 -12.25
N THR A 64 2.70 -6.67 -12.74
CA THR A 64 2.51 -7.85 -11.88
C THR A 64 3.56 -8.91 -12.21
N THR A 65 4.09 -9.58 -11.19
CA THR A 65 5.04 -10.68 -11.38
C THR A 65 4.95 -11.72 -10.25
N GLU A 66 5.36 -12.93 -10.55
CA GLU A 66 5.69 -13.98 -9.57
C GLU A 66 7.16 -14.39 -9.69
N ASP A 67 7.90 -13.73 -10.58
CA ASP A 67 9.32 -13.98 -10.78
C ASP A 67 10.17 -13.05 -9.90
N ALA A 68 10.91 -13.63 -8.96
CA ALA A 68 11.79 -12.90 -8.06
C ALA A 68 13.02 -12.31 -8.77
N SER A 69 13.34 -12.72 -10.00
CA SER A 69 14.38 -12.07 -10.80
C SER A 69 14.12 -10.60 -11.09
N ALA A 70 12.86 -10.16 -10.92
CA ALA A 70 12.47 -8.74 -10.96
C ALA A 70 13.08 -7.90 -9.82
N PHE A 71 13.58 -8.51 -8.75
CA PHE A 71 14.17 -7.81 -7.61
C PHE A 71 15.63 -7.46 -7.88
N THR A 72 15.86 -6.53 -8.78
CA THR A 72 17.17 -5.91 -9.07
C THR A 72 17.09 -4.41 -8.82
N ALA A 73 18.22 -3.78 -8.47
CA ALA A 73 18.28 -2.34 -8.24
C ALA A 73 17.77 -1.54 -9.45
N ASP A 74 18.10 -1.98 -10.66
CA ASP A 74 17.69 -1.32 -11.91
C ASP A 74 16.20 -1.46 -12.22
N ASN A 75 15.60 -2.53 -11.79
CA ASN A 75 14.16 -2.72 -11.98
C ASN A 75 13.36 -2.01 -10.86
N LEU A 76 13.74 -2.22 -9.59
CA LEU A 76 13.00 -1.67 -8.45
C LEU A 76 12.94 -0.14 -8.45
N LYS A 77 13.97 0.57 -8.93
CA LYS A 77 13.96 2.05 -9.03
C LYS A 77 12.86 2.64 -9.93
N LYS A 78 12.16 1.81 -10.73
CA LYS A 78 11.05 2.22 -11.58
C LYS A 78 9.75 2.39 -10.80
N TYR A 79 9.66 1.78 -9.62
CA TYR A 79 8.44 1.66 -8.83
C TYR A 79 8.44 2.58 -7.62
N ALA A 80 7.31 3.23 -7.37
CA ALA A 80 7.06 4.01 -6.17
C ALA A 80 6.74 3.12 -4.97
N ALA A 81 6.17 1.94 -5.23
CA ALA A 81 5.90 0.92 -4.21
C ALA A 81 6.00 -0.50 -4.81
N VAL A 82 6.37 -1.46 -3.95
CA VAL A 82 6.28 -2.91 -4.21
C VAL A 82 5.21 -3.48 -3.30
N ILE A 83 4.21 -4.14 -3.89
CA ILE A 83 3.08 -4.74 -3.19
C ILE A 83 3.29 -6.25 -3.13
N PHE A 84 3.49 -6.79 -1.93
CA PHE A 84 3.51 -8.22 -1.68
C PHE A 84 2.07 -8.69 -1.48
N SER A 85 1.49 -9.28 -2.52
CA SER A 85 0.09 -9.72 -2.51
C SER A 85 0.02 -11.22 -2.29
N CYS A 86 -0.33 -11.65 -1.09
CA CYS A 86 -0.46 -13.06 -0.69
C CYS A 86 0.80 -13.89 -0.97
N THR A 87 1.98 -13.32 -0.77
CA THR A 87 3.25 -14.07 -0.83
C THR A 87 3.38 -15.02 0.35
N THR A 88 4.06 -16.15 0.20
CA THR A 88 4.30 -17.11 1.28
C THR A 88 5.67 -17.79 1.16
N GLY A 89 6.31 -18.02 2.31
CA GLY A 89 7.63 -18.67 2.40
C GLY A 89 8.78 -17.77 1.96
N ASP A 90 9.99 -18.32 1.82
CA ASP A 90 11.19 -17.58 1.45
C ASP A 90 11.25 -17.38 -0.06
N VAL A 91 10.75 -16.26 -0.54
CA VAL A 91 10.51 -15.96 -1.97
C VAL A 91 11.67 -15.24 -2.64
N LEU A 92 12.56 -14.60 -1.87
CA LEU A 92 13.75 -13.89 -2.36
C LEU A 92 15.04 -14.63 -1.96
N ASP A 93 16.03 -14.64 -2.82
CA ASP A 93 17.40 -14.99 -2.46
C ASP A 93 18.14 -13.81 -1.84
N SER A 94 19.35 -14.05 -1.30
CA SER A 94 20.14 -13.04 -0.61
C SER A 94 20.48 -11.82 -1.49
N THR A 95 20.70 -11.99 -2.78
CA THR A 95 20.97 -10.89 -3.72
C THR A 95 19.73 -10.03 -3.91
N GLN A 96 18.57 -10.66 -4.05
CA GLN A 96 17.29 -10.01 -4.19
C GLN A 96 16.86 -9.30 -2.90
N GLN A 97 17.14 -9.90 -1.73
CA GLN A 97 16.95 -9.29 -0.41
C GLN A 97 17.76 -8.00 -0.28
N VAL A 98 19.05 -8.02 -0.63
CA VAL A 98 19.92 -6.83 -0.62
C VAL A 98 19.40 -5.74 -1.57
N ALA A 99 18.97 -6.13 -2.78
CA ALA A 99 18.42 -5.17 -3.73
C ALA A 99 17.12 -4.51 -3.19
N PHE A 100 16.27 -5.29 -2.52
CA PHE A 100 15.04 -4.79 -1.92
C PHE A 100 15.29 -3.91 -0.69
N GLN A 101 16.22 -4.27 0.20
CA GLN A 101 16.67 -3.41 1.29
C GLN A 101 17.14 -2.04 0.77
N ASN A 102 18.02 -2.04 -0.22
CA ASN A 102 18.53 -0.82 -0.81
C ASN A 102 17.42 0.03 -1.47
N TYR A 103 16.38 -0.60 -2.02
CA TYR A 103 15.21 0.09 -2.54
C TYR A 103 14.43 0.81 -1.42
N ILE A 104 14.20 0.15 -0.29
CA ILE A 104 13.53 0.75 0.89
C ILE A 104 14.38 1.89 1.45
N HIS A 105 15.69 1.70 1.66
CA HIS A 105 16.61 2.74 2.17
C HIS A 105 16.62 4.01 1.29
N LYS A 106 16.38 3.87 -0.01
CA LYS A 106 16.28 5.00 -0.96
C LYS A 106 14.89 5.64 -1.01
N GLY A 107 14.01 5.34 -0.05
CA GLY A 107 12.68 5.93 0.05
C GLY A 107 11.59 5.17 -0.71
N GLY A 108 11.87 3.96 -1.19
CA GLY A 108 10.88 3.05 -1.72
C GLY A 108 9.83 2.66 -0.68
N ALA A 109 8.76 2.01 -1.11
CA ALA A 109 7.71 1.58 -0.21
C ALA A 109 7.34 0.11 -0.41
N TRP A 110 6.96 -0.51 0.71
CA TRP A 110 6.38 -1.84 0.75
C TRP A 110 4.91 -1.75 1.17
N MET A 111 4.08 -2.56 0.52
CA MET A 111 2.71 -2.82 0.98
C MET A 111 2.51 -4.32 1.02
N GLY A 112 2.04 -4.83 2.16
CA GLY A 112 1.67 -6.24 2.33
C GLY A 112 0.17 -6.43 2.34
N ILE A 113 -0.29 -7.48 1.67
CA ILE A 113 -1.68 -7.90 1.67
C ILE A 113 -1.73 -9.35 2.16
N HIS A 114 -2.54 -9.60 3.19
CA HIS A 114 -2.85 -10.90 3.76
C HIS A 114 -1.57 -11.70 4.10
N ALA A 115 -1.28 -12.77 3.36
CA ALA A 115 -0.16 -13.66 3.63
C ALA A 115 1.24 -13.04 3.44
N ALA A 116 1.33 -11.74 3.14
CA ALA A 116 2.63 -11.07 3.10
C ALA A 116 3.40 -11.14 4.42
N THR A 117 2.75 -11.40 5.56
CA THR A 117 3.39 -11.68 6.86
C THR A 117 3.78 -13.15 7.05
N ASP A 118 3.33 -14.06 6.17
CA ASP A 118 3.76 -15.47 6.09
C ASP A 118 4.94 -15.65 5.12
N THR A 119 5.84 -14.68 5.11
CA THR A 119 6.91 -14.55 4.11
C THR A 119 8.23 -14.23 4.79
N GLU A 120 9.34 -14.81 4.27
CA GLU A 120 10.73 -14.49 4.66
C GLU A 120 11.04 -14.70 6.15
N TYR A 121 10.62 -15.79 6.73
CA TYR A 121 10.86 -16.09 8.16
C TYR A 121 12.34 -16.16 8.54
N GLY A 122 13.22 -16.49 7.61
CA GLY A 122 14.67 -16.50 7.79
C GLY A 122 15.31 -15.10 7.75
N TRP A 123 14.52 -14.04 7.53
CA TRP A 123 15.03 -12.69 7.32
C TRP A 123 14.45 -11.68 8.33
N PRO A 124 15.06 -11.51 9.53
CA PRO A 124 14.54 -10.64 10.60
C PRO A 124 14.31 -9.18 10.18
N TRP A 125 15.05 -8.69 9.19
CA TRP A 125 14.83 -7.36 8.62
C TRP A 125 13.44 -7.23 8.00
N TYR A 126 12.96 -8.30 7.32
CA TYR A 126 11.63 -8.32 6.72
C TYR A 126 10.53 -8.27 7.78
N ASN A 127 10.69 -8.94 8.92
CA ASN A 127 9.75 -8.81 10.03
C ASN A 127 9.59 -7.36 10.48
N LYS A 128 10.72 -6.64 10.63
CA LYS A 128 10.70 -5.23 11.03
C LYS A 128 10.02 -4.35 9.99
N LEU A 129 10.21 -4.63 8.70
CA LEU A 129 9.53 -3.94 7.60
C LEU A 129 8.04 -4.27 7.58
N ALA A 130 7.66 -5.54 7.66
CA ALA A 130 6.26 -6.00 7.62
C ALA A 130 5.49 -5.63 8.89
N GLY A 131 6.18 -5.56 10.03
CA GLY A 131 5.62 -5.23 11.34
C GLY A 131 5.18 -6.42 12.17
N ALA A 132 5.12 -7.62 11.58
CA ALA A 132 4.78 -8.86 12.26
C ALA A 132 5.12 -10.08 11.38
N TRP A 133 5.13 -11.27 11.99
CA TRP A 133 4.99 -12.52 11.28
C TRP A 133 3.67 -13.21 11.62
N PHE A 134 3.11 -13.87 10.62
CA PHE A 134 2.01 -14.81 10.79
C PHE A 134 2.38 -15.91 11.80
N LEU A 135 1.44 -16.24 12.68
CA LEU A 135 1.56 -17.33 13.64
C LEU A 135 0.62 -18.49 13.33
N SER A 136 -0.66 -18.18 13.14
CA SER A 136 -1.73 -19.16 12.90
C SER A 136 -3.02 -18.45 12.52
N HIS A 137 -4.01 -19.17 12.05
CA HIS A 137 -5.37 -18.68 11.86
C HIS A 137 -6.40 -19.75 12.27
N PRO A 138 -7.60 -19.39 12.75
CA PRO A 138 -8.75 -20.28 12.82
C PRO A 138 -9.39 -20.47 11.43
N SER A 139 -10.47 -21.24 11.35
CA SER A 139 -11.28 -21.31 10.14
C SER A 139 -11.85 -19.93 9.78
N GLN A 140 -12.04 -19.68 8.48
CA GLN A 140 -12.67 -18.46 7.97
C GLN A 140 -14.03 -18.22 8.64
N GLN A 141 -14.25 -17.04 9.17
CA GLN A 141 -15.47 -16.68 9.88
C GLN A 141 -15.73 -15.16 9.83
N THR A 142 -16.95 -14.78 10.16
CA THR A 142 -17.31 -13.38 10.33
C THR A 142 -16.77 -12.85 11.65
N ALA A 143 -16.17 -11.66 11.62
CA ALA A 143 -15.73 -10.93 12.80
C ALA A 143 -15.99 -9.43 12.67
N THR A 144 -15.89 -8.73 13.78
CA THR A 144 -15.99 -7.27 13.85
C THR A 144 -14.60 -6.65 13.88
N LEU A 145 -14.32 -5.84 12.90
CA LEU A 145 -13.13 -4.99 12.84
C LEU A 145 -13.47 -3.61 13.43
N LYS A 146 -12.60 -3.07 14.28
CA LYS A 146 -12.72 -1.74 14.87
C LYS A 146 -11.71 -0.81 14.18
N VAL A 147 -12.18 0.22 13.52
CA VAL A 147 -11.32 1.27 12.95
C VAL A 147 -10.91 2.21 14.06
N VAL A 148 -9.59 2.26 14.35
CA VAL A 148 -9.06 3.03 15.48
C VAL A 148 -8.43 4.37 15.06
N ASP A 149 -8.20 4.57 13.76
CA ASP A 149 -7.76 5.85 13.21
C ASP A 149 -8.37 6.08 11.81
N HIS A 150 -9.19 7.13 11.68
CA HIS A 150 -9.82 7.54 10.41
C HIS A 150 -9.02 8.61 9.65
N ASN A 151 -7.85 9.04 10.14
CA ASN A 151 -7.07 10.08 9.46
C ASN A 151 -6.26 9.53 8.28
N HIS A 152 -6.14 8.21 8.16
CA HIS A 152 -5.40 7.57 7.07
C HIS A 152 -6.30 7.32 5.85
N PRO A 153 -5.80 7.48 4.60
CA PRO A 153 -6.61 7.27 3.39
C PRO A 153 -7.23 5.88 3.28
N ALA A 154 -6.60 4.85 3.86
CA ALA A 154 -7.14 3.49 3.87
C ALA A 154 -8.36 3.31 4.80
N THR A 155 -8.59 4.23 5.73
CA THR A 155 -9.61 4.07 6.77
C THR A 155 -10.62 5.22 6.84
N LYS A 156 -10.34 6.35 6.18
CA LYS A 156 -11.16 7.56 6.26
C LYS A 156 -12.63 7.36 5.87
N ASP A 157 -12.91 6.40 4.99
CA ASP A 157 -14.24 6.12 4.45
C ASP A 157 -14.84 4.81 5.01
N LEU A 158 -14.16 4.17 5.99
CA LEU A 158 -14.66 2.97 6.65
C LEU A 158 -15.62 3.33 7.80
N PRO A 159 -16.59 2.45 8.15
CA PRO A 159 -17.36 2.58 9.38
C PRO A 159 -16.50 2.33 10.63
N ASP A 160 -16.88 2.82 11.79
CA ASP A 160 -16.18 2.57 13.07
C ASP A 160 -16.09 1.08 13.36
N GLU A 161 -17.15 0.32 13.06
CA GLU A 161 -17.19 -1.13 13.10
C GLU A 161 -17.46 -1.69 11.70
N TRP A 162 -16.51 -2.48 11.21
CA TRP A 162 -16.58 -3.11 9.90
C TRP A 162 -16.71 -4.61 10.04
N ILE A 163 -17.96 -5.11 9.90
CA ILE A 163 -18.26 -6.54 10.00
C ILE A 163 -18.04 -7.20 8.65
N ARG A 164 -17.20 -8.24 8.61
CA ARG A 164 -16.93 -8.98 7.39
C ARG A 164 -16.49 -10.41 7.67
N LYS A 165 -16.59 -11.26 6.67
CA LYS A 165 -16.03 -12.61 6.68
C LYS A 165 -14.67 -12.59 5.97
N ASP A 166 -13.65 -13.13 6.64
CA ASP A 166 -12.33 -13.36 6.04
C ASP A 166 -11.61 -14.48 6.82
N GLU A 167 -10.33 -14.71 6.57
CA GLU A 167 -9.44 -15.53 7.38
C GLU A 167 -8.67 -14.58 8.32
N TRP A 168 -8.68 -14.88 9.62
CA TRP A 168 -8.14 -13.95 10.62
C TRP A 168 -6.81 -14.47 11.16
N TYR A 169 -5.72 -13.78 10.82
CA TYR A 169 -4.38 -14.14 11.28
C TYR A 169 -4.13 -13.74 12.72
N ASN A 170 -3.53 -14.66 13.46
CA ASN A 170 -2.81 -14.34 14.70
C ASN A 170 -1.35 -14.07 14.34
N PHE A 171 -0.74 -13.13 15.04
CA PHE A 171 0.61 -12.68 14.77
C PHE A 171 1.56 -13.00 15.91
N LYS A 172 2.85 -13.17 15.57
CA LYS A 172 3.98 -13.17 16.48
C LYS A 172 4.96 -12.06 16.11
N ASP A 173 5.85 -11.73 17.06
CA ASP A 173 6.90 -10.75 16.87
C ASP A 173 6.38 -9.42 16.31
N LEU A 174 5.24 -8.96 16.89
CA LEU A 174 4.62 -7.69 16.56
C LEU A 174 5.58 -6.53 16.88
N ASN A 175 5.83 -5.68 15.90
CA ASN A 175 6.59 -4.45 16.10
C ASN A 175 5.72 -3.42 16.86
N PRO A 176 6.14 -2.99 18.09
CA PRO A 176 5.36 -2.04 18.89
C PRO A 176 5.30 -0.62 18.27
N ASP A 177 6.18 -0.31 17.34
CA ASP A 177 6.29 1.04 16.74
C ASP A 177 5.38 1.24 15.53
N VAL A 178 4.59 0.24 15.13
CA VAL A 178 3.63 0.40 14.03
C VAL A 178 2.42 1.24 14.46
N HIS A 179 1.95 2.09 13.57
CA HIS A 179 0.71 2.84 13.76
C HIS A 179 -0.48 1.98 13.32
N VAL A 180 -1.24 1.49 14.29
CA VAL A 180 -2.40 0.62 14.05
C VAL A 180 -3.58 1.44 13.55
N LEU A 181 -4.20 0.99 12.46
CA LEU A 181 -5.38 1.59 11.84
C LEU A 181 -6.67 0.83 12.12
N ILE A 182 -6.58 -0.50 12.15
CA ILE A 182 -7.72 -1.40 12.35
C ILE A 182 -7.29 -2.51 13.30
N LYS A 183 -8.16 -2.82 14.27
CA LYS A 183 -8.05 -3.97 15.17
C LYS A 183 -9.23 -4.91 14.94
N ILE A 184 -9.06 -6.19 15.28
CA ILE A 184 -10.18 -7.14 15.34
C ILE A 184 -10.66 -7.28 16.78
N ASP A 185 -11.97 -7.37 16.98
CA ASP A 185 -12.58 -7.70 18.26
C ASP A 185 -12.58 -9.22 18.44
N GLU A 186 -11.65 -9.73 19.26
CA GLU A 186 -11.54 -11.17 19.50
C GLU A 186 -12.79 -11.78 20.17
N SER A 187 -13.66 -10.97 20.80
CA SER A 187 -14.93 -11.45 21.36
C SER A 187 -15.98 -11.76 20.29
N SER A 188 -15.78 -11.23 19.07
CA SER A 188 -16.71 -11.39 17.94
C SER A 188 -16.50 -12.67 17.12
N TYR A 189 -15.42 -13.41 17.39
CA TYR A 189 -15.08 -14.64 16.65
C TYR A 189 -14.33 -15.64 17.55
N THR A 190 -13.98 -16.81 17.04
CA THR A 190 -13.28 -17.86 17.81
C THR A 190 -11.86 -18.06 17.26
N GLY A 191 -10.86 -18.16 18.16
CA GLY A 191 -9.48 -18.55 17.83
C GLY A 191 -8.49 -17.41 17.74
N GLY A 192 -8.84 -16.21 18.22
CA GLY A 192 -7.92 -15.10 18.45
C GLY A 192 -6.87 -15.44 19.52
N LYS A 193 -5.63 -14.91 19.36
CA LYS A 193 -4.49 -15.18 20.24
C LYS A 193 -3.65 -13.93 20.56
N ASN A 194 -4.05 -12.76 20.10
CA ASN A 194 -3.34 -11.50 20.34
C ASN A 194 -4.04 -10.60 21.38
N GLY A 195 -5.24 -11.00 21.86
CA GLY A 195 -5.99 -10.31 22.90
C GLY A 195 -6.50 -8.92 22.45
N ASP A 196 -6.59 -7.98 23.38
CA ASP A 196 -7.13 -6.63 23.11
C ASP A 196 -6.30 -5.81 22.12
N ASN A 197 -5.05 -6.18 21.90
CA ASN A 197 -4.18 -5.52 20.94
C ASN A 197 -3.94 -6.41 19.70
N HIS A 198 -5.00 -6.77 19.00
CA HIS A 198 -4.93 -7.60 17.80
C HIS A 198 -5.06 -6.74 16.53
N PRO A 199 -3.95 -6.23 15.97
CA PRO A 199 -3.98 -5.36 14.81
C PRO A 199 -4.25 -6.17 13.53
N MET A 200 -5.08 -5.60 12.62
CA MET A 200 -5.38 -6.15 11.30
C MET A 200 -4.91 -5.25 10.16
N CYS A 201 -4.61 -3.98 10.46
CA CYS A 201 -4.03 -3.05 9.50
C CYS A 201 -3.16 -2.04 10.22
N TRP A 202 -1.99 -1.74 9.66
CA TRP A 202 -1.04 -0.77 10.20
C TRP A 202 -0.13 -0.18 9.12
N TYR A 203 0.53 0.92 9.49
CA TYR A 203 1.60 1.51 8.69
C TYR A 203 2.73 2.02 9.60
N HIS A 204 3.89 2.23 9.02
CA HIS A 204 5.01 2.91 9.68
C HIS A 204 6.06 3.37 8.66
N SER A 205 6.93 4.26 9.09
CA SER A 205 8.16 4.58 8.36
C SER A 205 9.24 3.57 8.75
N PHE A 206 10.00 3.09 7.78
CA PHE A 206 11.05 2.11 8.03
C PHE A 206 12.28 2.40 7.18
N GLU A 207 13.42 2.70 7.83
CA GLU A 207 14.73 2.90 7.22
C GLU A 207 14.72 3.81 5.96
N GLY A 208 13.99 4.92 6.03
CA GLY A 208 13.86 5.87 4.92
C GLY A 208 12.69 5.62 3.98
N GLY A 209 12.13 4.41 4.00
CA GLY A 209 10.96 4.02 3.22
C GLY A 209 9.65 4.07 4.01
N ARG A 210 8.60 3.49 3.42
CA ARG A 210 7.26 3.39 4.00
C ARG A 210 6.79 1.94 3.96
N ALA A 211 6.10 1.51 5.00
CA ALA A 211 5.46 0.20 5.08
C ALA A 211 3.98 0.36 5.40
N PHE A 212 3.14 -0.40 4.72
CA PHE A 212 1.71 -0.54 4.99
C PHE A 212 1.34 -2.02 4.91
N TYR A 213 0.52 -2.46 5.84
CA TYR A 213 0.01 -3.83 5.84
C TYR A 213 -1.49 -3.85 6.08
N THR A 214 -2.18 -4.73 5.37
CA THR A 214 -3.56 -5.13 5.64
C THR A 214 -3.67 -6.64 5.65
N GLU A 215 -4.23 -7.17 6.74
CA GLU A 215 -4.41 -8.61 6.92
C GLU A 215 -5.51 -9.15 6.00
N MET A 216 -6.58 -8.38 5.78
CA MET A 216 -7.73 -8.76 4.97
C MET A 216 -7.36 -9.10 3.51
N GLY A 217 -8.17 -9.94 2.87
CA GLY A 217 -8.02 -10.25 1.45
C GLY A 217 -7.69 -11.71 1.14
N HIS A 218 -7.96 -12.65 2.08
CA HIS A 218 -7.90 -14.07 1.80
C HIS A 218 -8.98 -14.49 0.79
N VAL A 219 -10.21 -14.01 0.99
CA VAL A 219 -11.34 -14.38 0.14
C VAL A 219 -11.35 -13.56 -1.14
N LYS A 220 -11.49 -14.24 -2.30
CA LYS A 220 -11.49 -13.57 -3.61
C LYS A 220 -12.65 -12.58 -3.79
N GLU A 221 -13.76 -12.79 -3.10
CA GLU A 221 -14.92 -11.90 -3.09
C GLU A 221 -14.59 -10.51 -2.50
N ALA A 222 -13.60 -10.41 -1.62
CA ALA A 222 -13.12 -9.14 -1.08
C ALA A 222 -12.71 -8.17 -2.21
N TYR A 223 -12.11 -8.68 -3.27
CA TYR A 223 -11.65 -7.88 -4.41
C TYR A 223 -12.77 -7.40 -5.35
N GLN A 224 -14.03 -7.65 -5.00
CA GLN A 224 -15.23 -7.11 -5.63
C GLN A 224 -16.02 -6.20 -4.66
N ASP A 225 -15.64 -6.18 -3.38
CA ASP A 225 -16.27 -5.32 -2.36
C ASP A 225 -15.76 -3.87 -2.50
N PRO A 226 -16.64 -2.90 -2.81
CA PRO A 226 -16.24 -1.51 -3.01
C PRO A 226 -15.64 -0.88 -1.73
N VAL A 227 -16.02 -1.34 -0.54
CA VAL A 227 -15.46 -0.85 0.73
C VAL A 227 -14.02 -1.32 0.88
N TYR A 228 -13.77 -2.61 0.62
CA TYR A 228 -12.42 -3.15 0.64
C TYR A 228 -11.52 -2.55 -0.46
N LEU A 229 -12.05 -2.32 -1.66
CA LEU A 229 -11.31 -1.68 -2.74
C LEU A 229 -10.88 -0.24 -2.40
N LYS A 230 -11.74 0.53 -1.71
CA LYS A 230 -11.37 1.86 -1.19
C LYS A 230 -10.28 1.77 -0.13
N HIS A 231 -10.37 0.77 0.77
CA HIS A 231 -9.34 0.50 1.75
C HIS A 231 -7.98 0.19 1.09
N LEU A 232 -7.96 -0.72 0.11
CA LEU A 232 -6.75 -1.05 -0.66
C LEU A 232 -6.17 0.18 -1.37
N LEU A 233 -7.02 0.96 -2.05
CA LEU A 233 -6.59 2.17 -2.75
C LEU A 233 -5.91 3.14 -1.78
N GLY A 234 -6.48 3.35 -0.60
CA GLY A 234 -5.89 4.22 0.41
C GLY A 234 -4.53 3.73 0.90
N GLY A 235 -4.33 2.41 1.06
CA GLY A 235 -3.03 1.81 1.34
C GLY A 235 -2.02 2.04 0.21
N ILE A 236 -2.45 1.89 -1.04
CA ILE A 236 -1.61 2.17 -2.21
C ILE A 236 -1.24 3.67 -2.27
N GLU A 237 -2.19 4.59 -2.04
CA GLU A 237 -1.93 6.03 -2.02
C GLU A 237 -0.89 6.42 -0.97
N TYR A 238 -0.95 5.82 0.22
CA TYR A 238 0.11 5.98 1.23
C TYR A 238 1.44 5.44 0.71
N ALA A 239 1.47 4.20 0.21
CA ALA A 239 2.68 3.55 -0.25
C ALA A 239 3.37 4.34 -1.38
N ILE A 240 2.62 4.84 -2.37
CA ILE A 240 3.19 5.65 -3.46
C ILE A 240 3.48 7.11 -3.07
N GLY A 241 3.21 7.50 -1.81
CA GLY A 241 3.53 8.82 -1.26
C GLY A 241 2.60 9.94 -1.72
N ASN A 242 1.33 9.63 -2.00
CA ASN A 242 0.28 10.63 -2.25
C ASN A 242 -0.27 11.23 -0.96
N TRP A 243 -0.05 10.55 0.16
CA TRP A 243 -0.45 11.00 1.49
C TRP A 243 0.73 10.90 2.47
N LYS A 244 0.73 11.79 3.45
CA LYS A 244 1.70 11.81 4.56
C LYS A 244 0.96 12.10 5.86
N PRO A 245 1.37 11.49 6.99
CA PRO A 245 0.83 11.84 8.31
C PRO A 245 0.98 13.34 8.55
N LYS A 246 -0.03 13.96 9.16
CA LYS A 246 0.10 15.33 9.68
C LYS A 246 1.11 15.29 10.83
N LYS A 247 2.08 16.19 10.82
CA LYS A 247 3.04 16.36 11.90
C LYS A 247 2.35 16.86 13.16
#